data_a6de5f8bbd75c110ed987f71935d55c9
#
_entry.id   a6de5f8bbd75c110ed987f71935d55c9
#
_cell.length_a   1.000
_cell.length_b   1.000
_cell.length_c   1.000
_cell.angle_alpha   90.00
_cell.angle_beta   90.00
_cell.angle_gamma   90.00
#
_symmetry.space_group_name_H-M   'P 1'
#
loop_
_entity.id
_entity.type
_entity.pdbx_description
1 polymer ?
#
loop_
_entity_poly.entity_id
_entity_poly.type
_entity_poly.pdbx_seq_one_letter_code
_entity_poly.pdbx_strand_id
1 'polypeptide(L)'
;VNITGENAEKFVRYRDTDKTQSALVRQERQKTYLQALIQKAQEKAGEDAGFVADLYDSIKSYTVTNMGNDIFAKLLTASGNGITDTETVPGEGTQGKNFDEYHVDKDALSDLIISMFYEKIQ
;
A
#
# COMPACT_ATOMS: atom_id res chain seq x y z
N VAL A 1 0.49 9.30 16.59
CA VAL A 1 -0.90 9.66 16.22
C VAL A 1 -1.73 8.40 16.31
N ASN A 2 -2.84 8.44 17.05
CA ASN A 2 -3.77 7.31 17.11
C ASN A 2 -4.77 7.44 15.96
N ILE A 3 -4.77 6.48 15.04
CA ILE A 3 -5.67 6.44 13.88
C ILE A 3 -6.83 5.50 14.21
N THR A 4 -8.03 6.03 14.17
CA THR A 4 -9.29 5.29 14.32
C THR A 4 -10.06 5.28 13.00
N GLY A 5 -11.12 4.46 12.89
CA GLY A 5 -11.96 4.45 11.68
C GLY A 5 -12.52 5.84 11.30
N GLU A 6 -12.82 6.67 12.29
CA GLU A 6 -13.38 8.02 12.06
C GLU A 6 -12.38 9.01 11.45
N ASN A 7 -11.09 8.87 11.76
CA ASN A 7 -10.05 9.80 11.28
C ASN A 7 -9.14 9.22 10.21
N ALA A 8 -9.28 7.93 9.89
CA ALA A 8 -8.44 7.23 8.92
C ALA A 8 -8.54 7.88 7.53
N GLU A 9 -9.74 8.19 7.05
CA GLU A 9 -9.94 8.83 5.76
C GLU A 9 -9.22 10.18 5.68
N LYS A 10 -9.36 11.02 6.70
CA LYS A 10 -8.66 12.31 6.76
C LYS A 10 -7.14 12.12 6.74
N PHE A 11 -6.64 11.14 7.48
CA PHE A 11 -5.21 10.85 7.55
C PHE A 11 -4.63 10.43 6.19
N VAL A 12 -5.28 9.51 5.48
CA VAL A 12 -4.79 8.99 4.19
C VAL A 12 -5.02 9.94 3.02
N ARG A 13 -6.03 10.82 3.11
CA ARG A 13 -6.37 11.77 2.03
C ARG A 13 -5.75 13.14 2.19
N TYR A 14 -5.32 13.52 3.39
CA TYR A 14 -4.78 14.86 3.63
C TYR A 14 -3.62 15.18 2.68
N ARG A 15 -3.68 16.36 2.09
CA ARG A 15 -2.67 16.94 1.23
C ARG A 15 -2.52 18.42 1.55
N ASP A 16 -1.30 18.85 1.79
CA ASP A 16 -0.95 20.27 1.89
C ASP A 16 -0.71 20.80 0.46
N THR A 17 -1.75 21.41 -0.12
CA THR A 17 -1.71 21.88 -1.51
C THR A 17 -0.82 23.10 -1.69
N ASP A 18 -0.43 23.76 -0.61
CA ASP A 18 0.45 24.94 -0.65
C ASP A 18 1.93 24.53 -0.75
N LYS A 19 2.22 23.23 -0.61
CA LYS A 19 3.57 22.69 -0.72
C LYS A 19 3.75 21.88 -2.01
N THR A 20 4.88 22.11 -2.65
CA THR A 20 5.32 21.28 -3.77
C THR A 20 5.52 19.82 -3.32
N GLN A 21 5.34 18.88 -4.23
CA GLN A 21 5.51 17.44 -3.97
C GLN A 21 4.66 16.88 -2.81
N SER A 22 3.61 17.60 -2.42
CA SER A 22 2.70 17.16 -1.34
C SER A 22 1.99 15.84 -1.65
N ALA A 23 1.94 15.43 -2.92
CA ALA A 23 1.44 14.13 -3.35
C ALA A 23 2.35 12.98 -2.86
N LEU A 24 3.68 13.15 -2.91
CA LEU A 24 4.64 12.15 -2.41
C LEU A 24 4.53 12.00 -0.89
N VAL A 25 4.41 13.11 -0.16
CA VAL A 25 4.20 13.08 1.29
C VAL A 25 2.91 12.34 1.67
N ARG A 26 1.84 12.51 0.88
CA ARG A 26 0.60 11.74 1.05
C ARG A 26 0.82 10.27 0.79
N GLN A 27 1.55 9.90 -0.25
CA GLN A 27 1.87 8.51 -0.61
C GLN A 27 2.62 7.80 0.52
N GLU A 28 3.63 8.42 1.11
CA GLU A 28 4.35 7.86 2.26
C GLU A 28 3.44 7.62 3.46
N ARG A 29 2.50 8.53 3.70
CA ARG A 29 1.51 8.39 4.77
C ARG A 29 0.53 7.24 4.51
N GLN A 30 0.10 7.08 3.25
CA GLN A 30 -0.74 5.95 2.83
C GLN A 30 -0.01 4.61 2.99
N LYS A 31 1.27 4.56 2.63
CA LYS A 31 2.14 3.40 2.84
C LYS A 31 2.22 3.01 4.33
N THR A 32 2.53 3.99 5.18
CA THR A 32 2.59 3.78 6.64
C THR A 32 1.26 3.27 7.21
N TYR A 33 0.15 3.85 6.76
CA TYR A 33 -1.19 3.42 7.19
C TYR A 33 -1.49 1.99 6.75
N LEU A 34 -1.19 1.64 5.50
CA LEU A 34 -1.44 0.30 4.96
C LEU A 34 -0.62 -0.77 5.70
N GLN A 35 0.65 -0.50 5.98
CA GLN A 35 1.49 -1.40 6.77
C GLN A 35 0.91 -1.67 8.16
N ALA A 36 0.53 -0.61 8.87
CA ALA A 36 -0.08 -0.74 10.19
C ALA A 36 -1.44 -1.46 10.16
N LEU A 37 -2.25 -1.21 9.12
CA LEU A 37 -3.54 -1.88 8.92
C LEU A 37 -3.37 -3.39 8.72
N ILE A 38 -2.43 -3.79 7.86
CA ILE A 38 -2.15 -5.20 7.58
C ILE A 38 -1.64 -5.91 8.83
N GLN A 39 -0.68 -5.30 9.54
CA GLN A 39 -0.18 -5.86 10.79
C GLN A 39 -1.33 -6.09 11.79
N LYS A 40 -2.18 -5.10 11.97
CA LYS A 40 -3.33 -5.22 12.89
C LYS A 40 -4.34 -6.27 12.44
N ALA A 41 -4.56 -6.40 11.12
CA ALA A 41 -5.45 -7.43 10.60
C ALA A 41 -4.88 -8.84 10.84
N GLN A 42 -3.58 -9.04 10.73
CA GLN A 42 -2.91 -10.29 11.01
C GLN A 42 -2.97 -10.65 12.52
N GLU A 43 -2.73 -9.69 13.40
CA GLU A 43 -2.89 -9.87 14.85
C GLU A 43 -4.30 -10.36 15.18
N LYS A 44 -5.31 -9.69 14.62
CA LYS A 44 -6.71 -10.05 14.81
C LYS A 44 -7.09 -11.40 14.23
N ALA A 45 -6.57 -11.74 13.04
CA ALA A 45 -6.79 -13.05 12.43
C ALA A 45 -6.19 -14.20 13.26
N GLY A 46 -5.11 -13.94 14.00
CA GLY A 46 -4.53 -14.90 14.96
C GLY A 46 -5.34 -15.07 16.24
N GLU A 47 -6.12 -14.06 16.63
CA GLU A 47 -6.95 -14.08 17.85
C GLU A 47 -8.36 -14.64 17.59
N ASP A 48 -8.91 -14.39 16.40
CA ASP A 48 -10.29 -14.71 16.03
C ASP A 48 -10.36 -15.37 14.64
N ALA A 49 -10.72 -16.62 14.61
CA ALA A 49 -10.83 -17.40 13.37
C ALA A 49 -11.94 -16.90 12.41
N GLY A 50 -12.96 -16.19 12.94
CA GLY A 50 -14.02 -15.59 12.13
C GLY A 50 -13.65 -14.27 11.49
N PHE A 51 -12.65 -13.58 12.06
CA PHE A 51 -12.29 -12.22 11.66
C PHE A 51 -11.95 -12.06 10.16
N VAL A 52 -11.26 -13.05 9.58
CA VAL A 52 -10.86 -12.98 8.15
C VAL A 52 -12.08 -12.99 7.24
N ALA A 53 -13.09 -13.80 7.55
CA ALA A 53 -14.34 -13.85 6.80
C ALA A 53 -15.12 -12.54 6.95
N ASP A 54 -15.23 -12.00 8.15
CA ASP A 54 -15.90 -10.75 8.42
C ASP A 54 -15.20 -9.57 7.74
N LEU A 55 -13.87 -9.55 7.74
CA LEU A 55 -13.07 -8.55 7.04
C LEU A 55 -13.32 -8.63 5.53
N TYR A 56 -13.27 -9.83 4.95
CA TYR A 56 -13.57 -10.03 3.53
C TYR A 56 -14.99 -9.55 3.17
N ASP A 57 -15.98 -9.93 3.97
CA ASP A 57 -17.37 -9.52 3.76
C ASP A 57 -17.57 -8.01 3.85
N SER A 58 -16.83 -7.34 4.71
CA SER A 58 -16.90 -5.88 4.85
C SER A 58 -16.33 -5.12 3.65
N ILE A 59 -15.34 -5.67 2.96
CA ILE A 59 -14.66 -5.00 1.82
C ILE A 59 -15.16 -5.43 0.46
N LYS A 60 -15.74 -6.65 0.32
CA LYS A 60 -16.15 -7.20 -0.99
C LYS A 60 -17.14 -6.34 -1.75
N SER A 61 -17.99 -5.57 -1.05
CA SER A 61 -18.95 -4.66 -1.67
C SER A 61 -18.31 -3.42 -2.31
N TYR A 62 -17.07 -3.11 -1.94
CA TYR A 62 -16.30 -1.97 -2.45
C TYR A 62 -15.22 -2.37 -3.46
N THR A 63 -15.09 -3.66 -3.74
CA THR A 63 -14.05 -4.20 -4.63
C THR A 63 -14.67 -5.02 -5.76
N VAL A 64 -14.06 -4.95 -6.94
CA VAL A 64 -14.36 -5.84 -8.06
C VAL A 64 -13.19 -6.80 -8.19
N THR A 65 -13.43 -8.07 -7.81
CA THR A 65 -12.38 -9.10 -7.79
C THR A 65 -12.98 -10.48 -8.06
N ASN A 66 -12.19 -11.35 -8.65
CA ASN A 66 -12.49 -12.79 -8.76
C ASN A 66 -11.90 -13.61 -7.59
N MET A 67 -11.34 -12.93 -6.59
CA MET A 67 -10.77 -13.57 -5.40
C MET A 67 -11.89 -13.98 -4.45
N GLY A 68 -11.93 -15.24 -4.06
CA GLY A 68 -12.80 -15.74 -3.01
C GLY A 68 -12.20 -15.56 -1.61
N ASN A 69 -13.01 -15.84 -0.59
CA ASN A 69 -12.61 -15.72 0.81
C ASN A 69 -11.38 -16.62 1.15
N ASP A 70 -11.30 -17.80 0.56
CA ASP A 70 -10.18 -18.74 0.76
C ASP A 70 -8.85 -18.19 0.24
N ILE A 71 -8.85 -17.52 -0.91
CA ILE A 71 -7.67 -16.87 -1.48
C ILE A 71 -7.30 -15.63 -0.66
N PHE A 72 -8.29 -14.85 -0.24
CA PHE A 72 -8.07 -13.70 0.62
C PHE A 72 -7.42 -14.10 1.95
N ALA A 73 -7.91 -15.17 2.60
CA ALA A 73 -7.34 -15.70 3.81
C ALA A 73 -5.89 -16.17 3.62
N LYS A 74 -5.60 -16.87 2.52
CA LYS A 74 -4.23 -17.29 2.18
C LYS A 74 -3.30 -16.11 1.97
N LEU A 75 -3.75 -15.05 1.27
CA LEU A 75 -2.95 -13.84 1.06
C LEU A 75 -2.67 -13.13 2.38
N LEU A 76 -3.68 -12.97 3.24
CA LEU A 76 -3.50 -12.35 4.54
C LEU A 76 -2.52 -13.15 5.42
N THR A 77 -2.57 -14.48 5.36
CA THR A 77 -1.66 -15.35 6.11
C THR A 77 -0.26 -15.38 5.48
N ALA A 78 -0.16 -15.43 4.16
CA ALA A 78 1.12 -15.44 3.45
C ALA A 78 1.90 -14.12 3.62
N SER A 79 1.18 -13.00 3.78
CA SER A 79 1.77 -11.73 4.17
C SER A 79 2.18 -11.67 5.66
N GLY A 80 2.27 -12.83 6.33
CA GLY A 80 2.52 -12.97 7.78
C GLY A 80 3.82 -12.36 8.29
N ASN A 81 4.75 -12.04 7.41
CA ASN A 81 5.93 -11.25 7.73
C ASN A 81 5.71 -9.73 7.45
N GLY A 82 4.47 -9.34 7.21
CA GLY A 82 4.09 -7.99 6.83
C GLY A 82 4.40 -7.70 5.35
N ILE A 83 3.98 -6.51 4.90
CA ILE A 83 4.59 -5.89 3.72
C ILE A 83 5.98 -5.44 4.19
N THR A 84 6.97 -6.28 3.96
CA THR A 84 8.35 -6.04 4.42
C THR A 84 9.01 -4.93 3.64
N ASP A 85 8.62 -4.79 2.35
CA ASP A 85 9.15 -3.75 1.49
C ASP A 85 8.07 -3.21 0.54
N THR A 86 8.09 -1.90 0.35
CA THR A 86 7.27 -1.22 -0.64
C THR A 86 8.20 -0.39 -1.48
N GLU A 87 8.42 -0.81 -2.70
CA GLU A 87 9.25 -0.08 -3.61
C GLU A 87 8.52 1.13 -4.20
N THR A 88 9.26 2.19 -4.43
CA THR A 88 8.76 3.37 -5.12
C THR A 88 9.40 3.41 -6.50
N VAL A 89 8.61 3.70 -7.53
CA VAL A 89 9.14 3.91 -8.88
C VAL A 89 10.26 4.96 -8.81
N PRO A 90 11.50 4.65 -9.21
CA PRO A 90 12.60 5.61 -9.14
C PRO A 90 12.40 6.78 -10.10
N GLY A 91 12.77 7.97 -9.65
CA GLY A 91 12.60 9.20 -10.39
C GLY A 91 12.66 10.43 -9.52
N GLU A 92 12.42 11.58 -10.11
CA GLU A 92 12.45 12.87 -9.41
C GLU A 92 11.15 13.65 -9.60
N GLY A 93 10.66 14.22 -8.51
CA GLY A 93 9.56 15.17 -8.53
C GLY A 93 10.04 16.58 -8.87
N THR A 94 9.42 17.21 -9.85
CA THR A 94 9.72 18.60 -10.25
C THR A 94 8.45 19.42 -10.25
N GLN A 95 8.60 20.73 -10.14
CA GLN A 95 7.49 21.66 -10.29
C GLN A 95 7.34 22.01 -11.76
N GLY A 96 6.27 21.51 -12.38
CA GLY A 96 5.88 21.92 -13.73
C GLY A 96 5.16 23.25 -13.74
N LYS A 97 4.78 23.70 -14.93
CA LYS A 97 4.14 25.02 -15.12
C LYS A 97 2.79 25.15 -14.42
N ASN A 98 1.99 24.08 -14.40
CA ASN A 98 0.62 24.08 -13.86
C ASN A 98 0.44 23.07 -12.72
N PHE A 99 1.24 22.00 -12.71
CA PHE A 99 1.14 20.88 -11.77
C PHE A 99 2.53 20.38 -11.42
N ASP A 100 2.64 19.67 -10.29
CA ASP A 100 3.83 18.88 -10.00
C ASP A 100 3.95 17.75 -11.04
N GLU A 101 5.15 17.51 -11.50
CA GLU A 101 5.50 16.46 -12.46
C GLU A 101 6.44 15.45 -11.79
N TYR A 102 6.38 14.20 -12.24
CA TYR A 102 7.29 13.16 -11.78
C TYR A 102 7.99 12.55 -12.99
N HIS A 103 9.30 12.69 -13.03
CA HIS A 103 10.15 12.18 -14.11
C HIS A 103 10.75 10.85 -13.70
N VAL A 104 10.25 9.78 -14.30
CA VAL A 104 10.70 8.41 -14.02
C VAL A 104 12.11 8.19 -14.59
N ASP A 105 13.00 7.68 -13.74
CA ASP A 105 14.29 7.13 -14.17
C ASP A 105 14.04 5.72 -14.76
N LYS A 106 14.06 5.63 -16.09
CA LYS A 106 13.73 4.39 -16.81
C LYS A 106 14.77 3.29 -16.62
N ASP A 107 16.03 3.66 -16.47
CA ASP A 107 17.11 2.69 -16.30
C ASP A 107 17.06 2.10 -14.90
N ALA A 108 16.95 2.94 -13.87
CA ALA A 108 16.76 2.50 -12.50
C ALA A 108 15.45 1.72 -12.30
N LEU A 109 14.37 2.07 -13.01
CA LEU A 109 13.12 1.30 -12.98
C LEU A 109 13.30 -0.09 -13.60
N SER A 110 14.02 -0.19 -14.70
CA SER A 110 14.33 -1.47 -15.35
C SER A 110 15.13 -2.38 -14.41
N ASP A 111 16.15 -1.84 -13.74
CA ASP A 111 16.97 -2.58 -12.77
C ASP A 111 16.13 -3.03 -11.56
N LEU A 112 15.25 -2.16 -11.06
CA LEU A 112 14.33 -2.50 -9.98
C LEU A 112 13.39 -3.66 -10.39
N ILE A 113 12.77 -3.60 -11.56
CA ILE A 113 11.89 -4.67 -12.08
C ILE A 113 12.67 -5.98 -12.20
N ILE A 114 13.88 -5.94 -12.75
CA ILE A 114 14.73 -7.13 -12.87
C ILE A 114 15.04 -7.71 -11.48
N SER A 115 15.39 -6.88 -10.51
CA SER A 115 15.72 -7.33 -9.17
C SER A 115 14.53 -7.97 -8.43
N MET A 116 13.31 -7.51 -8.71
CA MET A 116 12.09 -7.98 -8.05
C MET A 116 11.49 -9.25 -8.66
N PHE A 117 11.59 -9.41 -9.98
CA PHE A 117 10.82 -10.44 -10.70
C PHE A 117 11.67 -11.45 -11.46
N TYR A 118 12.98 -11.27 -11.53
CA TYR A 118 13.87 -12.16 -12.29
C TYR A 118 15.01 -12.68 -11.43
N GLU A 119 15.25 -13.98 -11.49
CA GLU A 119 16.44 -14.61 -10.92
C GLU A 119 17.53 -14.70 -11.98
N LYS A 120 18.80 -14.48 -11.60
CA LYS A 120 19.93 -14.74 -12.48
C LYS A 120 20.01 -16.23 -12.74
N ILE A 121 19.87 -16.65 -14.00
CA ILE A 121 20.20 -18.00 -14.45
C ILE A 121 21.73 -18.13 -14.37
N GLN A 122 22.20 -19.07 -13.55
CA GLN A 122 23.62 -19.44 -13.47
C GLN A 122 24.00 -20.35 -14.65
#